data_832d2c70f2b69b3ba36e996002ad0afa
#
_entry.id   832d2c70f2b69b3ba36e996002ad0afa
#
_cell.length_a   1.000
_cell.length_b   1.000
_cell.length_c   1.000
_cell.angle_alpha   90.00
_cell.angle_beta   90.00
_cell.angle_gamma   90.00
#
_symmetry.space_group_name_H-M   'P 1'
#
loop_
_entity.id
_entity.type
_entity.pdbx_description
1 polymer ?
#
loop_
_entity_poly.entity_id
_entity_poly.type
_entity_poly.pdbx_seq_one_letter_code
_entity_poly.pdbx_strand_id
1 'polypeptide(L)'
;LDLHTGEHGYTEVNPPLMVRDDVMFGTAQLPKFKDDQFVTSRSPNQADELFDNMIKEGFKGAVAEVVGKGTPVTEALQHLEEVFTQQVPEWRKRFESELPEQLRLWLIPTAEVPLTNLVRDPILDEEALPMRLTARTPCFRAEAGAAGKDTRGMIRQHQFDKVELVQIVHPSRSYEGLEELTAHAETILKR
;
A
#
# COMPACT_ATOMS: atom_id res chain seq x y z
N LEU A 1 -18.94 15.75 -5.40
CA LEU A 1 -19.32 14.49 -6.02
C LEU A 1 -20.57 14.67 -6.89
N ASP A 2 -21.69 15.07 -6.31
CA ASP A 2 -23.01 15.18 -6.99
C ASP A 2 -22.98 16.01 -8.27
N LEU A 3 -22.21 17.10 -8.29
CA LEU A 3 -22.01 17.90 -9.48
C LEU A 3 -21.38 17.07 -10.62
N HIS A 4 -20.34 16.30 -10.30
CA HIS A 4 -19.62 15.55 -11.30
C HIS A 4 -20.42 14.36 -11.85
N THR A 5 -21.18 13.70 -10.98
CA THR A 5 -22.06 12.60 -11.40
C THR A 5 -23.32 13.10 -12.12
N GLY A 6 -23.91 14.21 -11.67
CA GLY A 6 -25.15 14.73 -12.21
C GLY A 6 -24.99 15.59 -13.48
N GLU A 7 -23.98 16.47 -13.51
CA GLU A 7 -23.81 17.46 -14.57
C GLU A 7 -22.67 17.14 -15.55
N HIS A 8 -21.57 16.53 -15.06
CA HIS A 8 -20.36 16.31 -15.84
C HIS A 8 -20.24 14.86 -16.38
N GLY A 9 -21.21 13.99 -16.11
CA GLY A 9 -21.28 12.64 -16.65
C GLY A 9 -20.23 11.67 -16.12
N TYR A 10 -19.72 11.88 -14.89
CA TYR A 10 -18.81 10.93 -14.25
C TYR A 10 -19.58 9.78 -13.61
N THR A 11 -19.02 8.59 -13.74
CA THR A 11 -19.48 7.41 -13.01
C THR A 11 -18.81 7.36 -11.64
N GLU A 12 -19.59 7.32 -10.57
CA GLU A 12 -19.08 7.13 -9.22
C GLU A 12 -18.59 5.70 -9.03
N VAL A 13 -17.39 5.58 -8.46
CA VAL A 13 -16.77 4.31 -8.09
C VAL A 13 -16.44 4.32 -6.61
N ASN A 14 -16.64 3.20 -5.94
CA ASN A 14 -16.21 3.00 -4.55
C ASN A 14 -14.99 2.06 -4.54
N PRO A 15 -13.77 2.60 -4.69
CA PRO A 15 -12.57 1.79 -4.78
C PRO A 15 -12.08 1.35 -3.40
N PRO A 16 -11.22 0.31 -3.33
CA PRO A 16 -10.57 -0.09 -2.09
C PRO A 16 -9.67 1.02 -1.54
N LEU A 17 -9.61 1.14 -0.21
CA LEU A 17 -8.72 2.09 0.48
C LEU A 17 -7.31 1.54 0.69
N MET A 18 -7.11 0.26 0.48
CA MET A 18 -5.82 -0.42 0.57
C MET A 18 -5.52 -1.14 -0.74
N VAL A 19 -4.30 -0.97 -1.21
CA VAL A 19 -3.83 -1.53 -2.49
C VAL A 19 -2.48 -2.21 -2.33
N ARG A 20 -2.16 -3.11 -3.27
CA ARG A 20 -0.87 -3.80 -3.32
C ARG A 20 0.23 -2.94 -3.91
N ASP A 21 1.48 -3.37 -3.77
CA ASP A 21 2.67 -2.72 -4.32
C ASP A 21 2.53 -2.43 -5.82
N ASP A 22 2.11 -3.41 -6.61
CA ASP A 22 1.98 -3.30 -8.07
C ASP A 22 1.01 -2.20 -8.52
N VAL A 23 -0.04 -1.95 -7.74
CA VAL A 23 -1.01 -0.87 -7.99
C VAL A 23 -0.37 0.51 -7.74
N MET A 24 0.45 0.63 -6.68
CA MET A 24 1.18 1.86 -6.35
C MET A 24 2.27 2.16 -7.39
N PHE A 25 2.97 1.15 -7.90
CA PHE A 25 3.92 1.32 -8.99
C PHE A 25 3.26 1.76 -10.29
N GLY A 26 2.09 1.23 -10.61
CA GLY A 26 1.34 1.56 -11.82
C GLY A 26 0.93 3.03 -11.95
N THR A 27 0.90 3.77 -10.84
CA THR A 27 0.57 5.20 -10.78
C THR A 27 1.73 6.08 -10.32
N ALA A 28 2.97 5.57 -10.39
CA ALA A 28 4.20 6.27 -10.03
C ALA A 28 4.24 6.78 -8.57
N GLN A 29 3.42 6.25 -7.68
CA GLN A 29 3.50 6.55 -6.25
C GLN A 29 4.74 5.90 -5.63
N LEU A 30 5.07 4.69 -6.06
CA LEU A 30 6.32 4.02 -5.73
C LEU A 30 7.27 4.02 -6.93
N PRO A 31 8.58 4.08 -6.70
CA PRO A 31 9.27 4.24 -5.39
C PRO A 31 9.34 5.69 -4.91
N LYS A 32 8.98 6.67 -5.74
CA LYS A 32 9.28 8.09 -5.57
C LYS A 32 8.75 8.69 -4.27
N PHE A 33 7.53 8.33 -3.88
CA PHE A 33 6.85 8.89 -2.71
C PHE A 33 6.72 7.87 -1.57
N LYS A 34 7.63 6.87 -1.51
CA LYS A 34 7.56 5.79 -0.52
C LYS A 34 7.46 6.28 0.92
N ASP A 35 8.27 7.28 1.27
CA ASP A 35 8.33 7.80 2.65
C ASP A 35 7.09 8.62 3.03
N ASP A 36 6.29 8.99 2.04
CA ASP A 36 5.04 9.75 2.22
C ASP A 36 3.80 8.85 2.29
N GLN A 37 3.99 7.54 2.21
CA GLN A 37 2.92 6.55 2.19
C GLN A 37 2.80 5.81 3.53
N PHE A 38 1.56 5.52 3.92
CA PHE A 38 1.31 4.56 4.99
C PHE A 38 1.27 3.13 4.44
N VAL A 39 2.11 2.28 5.00
CA VAL A 39 2.14 0.86 4.68
C VAL A 39 1.60 0.07 5.87
N THR A 40 0.81 -0.96 5.59
CA THR A 40 0.39 -1.95 6.57
C THR A 40 0.72 -3.33 6.05
N SER A 41 1.06 -4.22 6.95
CA SER A 41 1.21 -5.65 6.66
C SER A 41 -0.04 -6.41 7.07
N ARG A 42 -0.33 -7.52 6.40
CA ARG A 42 -1.33 -8.46 6.88
C ARG A 42 -0.88 -9.01 8.22
N SER A 43 -1.48 -8.49 9.30
CA SER A 43 -1.22 -8.90 10.68
C SER A 43 0.27 -9.11 10.99
N PRO A 44 0.94 -8.16 11.64
CA PRO A 44 2.28 -8.39 12.21
C PRO A 44 2.30 -9.67 13.07
N ASN A 45 1.20 -9.93 13.79
CA ASN A 45 1.03 -11.10 14.65
C ASN A 45 1.14 -12.44 13.88
N GLN A 46 0.64 -12.53 12.63
CA GLN A 46 0.76 -13.79 11.87
C GLN A 46 2.19 -14.09 11.44
N ALA A 47 2.94 -13.08 11.03
CA ALA A 47 4.35 -13.27 10.66
C ALA A 47 5.19 -13.56 11.90
N ASP A 48 4.95 -12.84 12.99
CA ASP A 48 5.61 -13.08 14.28
C ASP A 48 5.22 -14.45 14.86
N GLU A 49 3.95 -14.82 14.84
CA GLU A 49 3.48 -16.14 15.27
C GLU A 49 4.07 -17.28 14.43
N LEU A 50 4.17 -17.10 13.12
CA LEU A 50 4.79 -18.08 12.23
C LEU A 50 6.28 -18.23 12.52
N PHE A 51 6.99 -17.11 12.69
CA PHE A 51 8.41 -17.10 13.03
C PHE A 51 8.64 -17.74 14.41
N ASP A 52 7.89 -17.32 15.42
CA ASP A 52 8.00 -17.85 16.78
C ASP A 52 7.69 -19.35 16.84
N ASN A 53 6.71 -19.82 16.08
CA ASN A 53 6.41 -21.25 15.97
C ASN A 53 7.55 -22.02 15.29
N MET A 54 8.10 -21.46 14.21
CA MET A 54 9.26 -22.05 13.51
C MET A 54 10.46 -22.16 14.44
N ILE A 55 10.75 -21.13 15.22
CA ILE A 55 11.84 -21.11 16.19
C ILE A 55 11.60 -22.14 17.32
N LYS A 56 10.38 -22.22 17.86
CA LYS A 56 10.00 -23.19 18.89
C LYS A 56 10.15 -24.64 18.43
N GLU A 57 9.69 -24.93 17.22
CA GLU A 57 9.81 -26.30 16.67
C GLU A 57 11.26 -26.63 16.31
N GLY A 58 12.01 -25.67 15.75
CA GLY A 58 13.44 -25.83 15.51
C GLY A 58 14.25 -26.08 16.77
N PHE A 59 13.95 -25.33 17.85
CA PHE A 59 14.59 -25.52 19.16
C PHE A 59 14.29 -26.92 19.75
N LYS A 60 13.02 -27.35 19.73
CA LYS A 60 12.62 -28.69 20.20
C LYS A 60 13.36 -29.79 19.42
N GLY A 61 13.44 -29.66 18.09
CA GLY A 61 14.17 -30.62 17.23
C GLY A 61 15.64 -30.68 17.58
N ALA A 62 16.30 -29.52 17.77
CA ALA A 62 17.70 -29.43 18.13
C ALA A 62 17.98 -30.05 19.52
N VAL A 63 17.13 -29.79 20.51
CA VAL A 63 17.21 -30.43 21.83
C VAL A 63 17.12 -31.95 21.71
N ALA A 64 16.12 -32.45 20.98
CA ALA A 64 15.92 -33.89 20.79
C ALA A 64 17.14 -34.57 20.12
N GLU A 65 17.74 -33.89 19.14
CA GLU A 65 18.94 -34.40 18.45
C GLU A 65 20.17 -34.47 19.36
N VAL A 66 20.43 -33.40 20.12
CA VAL A 66 21.60 -33.32 21.01
C VAL A 66 21.48 -34.30 22.17
N VAL A 67 20.28 -34.40 22.79
CA VAL A 67 19.99 -35.37 23.86
C VAL A 67 20.06 -36.81 23.33
N GLY A 68 19.56 -37.05 22.11
CA GLY A 68 19.64 -38.38 21.45
C GLY A 68 21.09 -38.84 21.20
N LYS A 69 22.06 -37.94 21.17
CA LYS A 69 23.51 -38.22 21.08
C LYS A 69 24.18 -38.47 22.44
N GLY A 70 23.40 -38.47 23.54
CA GLY A 70 23.88 -38.78 24.90
C GLY A 70 24.36 -37.56 25.71
N THR A 71 24.16 -36.35 25.21
CA THR A 71 24.49 -35.13 25.97
C THR A 71 23.46 -34.91 27.11
N PRO A 72 23.90 -34.57 28.35
CA PRO A 72 22.97 -34.21 29.40
C PRO A 72 22.04 -33.07 29.01
N VAL A 73 20.77 -33.18 29.36
CA VAL A 73 19.73 -32.22 28.96
C VAL A 73 20.08 -30.79 29.36
N THR A 74 20.65 -30.59 30.55
CA THR A 74 21.07 -29.27 31.02
C THR A 74 22.17 -28.62 30.20
N GLU A 75 23.14 -29.38 29.75
CA GLU A 75 24.26 -28.93 28.94
C GLU A 75 23.75 -28.65 27.47
N ALA A 76 22.89 -29.53 26.95
CA ALA A 76 22.24 -29.33 25.68
C ALA A 76 21.42 -28.03 25.63
N LEU A 77 20.62 -27.78 26.68
CA LEU A 77 19.79 -26.56 26.75
C LEU A 77 20.64 -25.30 26.80
N GLN A 78 21.69 -25.26 27.65
CA GLN A 78 22.55 -24.09 27.77
C GLN A 78 23.27 -23.77 26.47
N HIS A 79 23.83 -24.78 25.78
CA HIS A 79 24.50 -24.59 24.49
C HIS A 79 23.54 -24.10 23.40
N LEU A 80 22.36 -24.68 23.32
CA LEU A 80 21.35 -24.29 22.35
C LEU A 80 20.79 -22.89 22.62
N GLU A 81 20.61 -22.52 23.90
CA GLU A 81 20.17 -21.18 24.27
C GLU A 81 21.16 -20.10 23.82
N GLU A 82 22.45 -20.33 23.99
CA GLU A 82 23.50 -19.41 23.48
C GLU A 82 23.47 -19.29 21.95
N VAL A 83 23.39 -20.41 21.23
CA VAL A 83 23.35 -20.42 19.76
C VAL A 83 22.09 -19.73 19.25
N PHE A 84 20.94 -20.04 19.81
CA PHE A 84 19.67 -19.44 19.40
C PHE A 84 19.62 -17.94 19.71
N THR A 85 20.11 -17.52 20.87
CA THR A 85 20.14 -16.09 21.24
C THR A 85 20.98 -15.28 20.26
N GLN A 86 22.07 -15.83 19.73
CA GLN A 86 22.93 -15.15 18.76
C GLN A 86 22.34 -15.18 17.34
N GLN A 87 21.71 -16.27 16.94
CA GLN A 87 21.30 -16.48 15.55
C GLN A 87 19.85 -16.03 15.25
N VAL A 88 18.96 -16.07 16.25
CA VAL A 88 17.53 -15.68 16.05
C VAL A 88 17.35 -14.29 15.47
N PRO A 89 18.11 -13.25 15.86
CA PRO A 89 17.97 -11.92 15.23
C PRO A 89 18.28 -11.91 13.73
N GLU A 90 19.31 -12.63 13.30
CA GLU A 90 19.65 -12.73 11.90
C GLU A 90 18.63 -13.57 11.11
N TRP A 91 18.14 -14.65 11.70
CA TRP A 91 17.06 -15.45 11.11
C TRP A 91 15.77 -14.66 10.99
N ARG A 92 15.40 -13.84 11.99
CA ARG A 92 14.24 -12.96 11.92
C ARG A 92 14.36 -11.97 10.77
N LYS A 93 15.49 -11.30 10.66
CA LYS A 93 15.77 -10.35 9.59
C LYS A 93 15.67 -11.00 8.20
N ARG A 94 16.22 -12.21 8.06
CA ARG A 94 16.12 -12.98 6.82
C ARG A 94 14.68 -13.40 6.53
N PHE A 95 13.97 -13.94 7.52
CA PHE A 95 12.56 -14.31 7.41
C PHE A 95 11.70 -13.13 6.97
N GLU A 96 11.86 -11.96 7.60
CA GLU A 96 11.17 -10.73 7.22
C GLU A 96 11.48 -10.28 5.79
N SER A 97 12.72 -10.49 5.32
CA SER A 97 13.12 -10.17 3.95
C SER A 97 12.57 -11.16 2.91
N GLU A 98 12.31 -12.39 3.32
CA GLU A 98 11.74 -13.45 2.48
C GLU A 98 10.20 -13.52 2.55
N LEU A 99 9.56 -12.74 3.46
CA LEU A 99 8.10 -12.62 3.48
C LEU A 99 7.61 -12.09 2.13
N PRO A 100 6.62 -12.77 1.51
CA PRO A 100 6.10 -12.35 0.23
C PRO A 100 5.62 -10.89 0.27
N GLU A 101 6.01 -10.09 -0.71
CA GLU A 101 5.49 -8.70 -0.91
C GLU A 101 3.95 -8.64 -0.91
N GLN A 102 3.30 -9.77 -1.21
CA GLN A 102 1.86 -9.95 -1.18
C GLN A 102 1.19 -9.68 0.19
N LEU A 103 1.99 -9.58 1.26
CA LEU A 103 1.49 -9.22 2.60
C LEU A 103 1.48 -7.72 2.86
N ARG A 104 2.16 -6.91 2.03
CA ARG A 104 2.14 -5.45 2.15
C ARG A 104 0.93 -4.87 1.45
N LEU A 105 0.24 -3.99 2.17
CA LEU A 105 -0.83 -3.17 1.63
C LEU A 105 -0.53 -1.71 1.95
N TRP A 106 -0.86 -0.84 1.03
CA TRP A 106 -0.67 0.60 1.14
C TRP A 106 -2.02 1.27 1.27
N LEU A 107 -2.16 2.17 2.24
CA LEU A 107 -3.29 3.07 2.27
C LEU A 107 -3.20 4.05 1.10
N ILE A 108 -4.29 4.25 0.38
CA ILE A 108 -4.26 5.11 -0.82
C ILE A 108 -4.01 6.57 -0.46
N PRO A 109 -3.04 7.26 -1.09
CA PRO A 109 -2.85 8.70 -0.93
C PRO A 109 -3.86 9.53 -1.72
N THR A 110 -4.54 8.88 -2.67
CA THR A 110 -5.49 9.44 -3.62
C THR A 110 -6.27 8.32 -4.30
N ALA A 111 -7.53 8.55 -4.64
CA ALA A 111 -8.33 7.59 -5.39
C ALA A 111 -7.86 7.40 -6.84
N GLU A 112 -7.01 8.30 -7.37
CA GLU A 112 -6.35 8.10 -8.67
C GLU A 112 -5.70 6.72 -8.76
N VAL A 113 -5.04 6.28 -7.69
CA VAL A 113 -4.31 5.01 -7.63
C VAL A 113 -5.21 3.82 -8.00
N PRO A 114 -6.30 3.52 -7.28
CA PRO A 114 -7.17 2.42 -7.66
C PRO A 114 -7.99 2.68 -8.93
N LEU A 115 -8.43 3.92 -9.20
CA LEU A 115 -9.25 4.24 -10.38
C LEU A 115 -8.49 4.02 -11.68
N THR A 116 -7.24 4.48 -11.78
CA THR A 116 -6.41 4.31 -12.97
C THR A 116 -6.06 2.83 -13.20
N ASN A 117 -5.87 2.07 -12.12
CA ASN A 117 -5.56 0.66 -12.21
C ASN A 117 -6.75 -0.22 -12.68
N LEU A 118 -7.98 0.30 -12.72
CA LEU A 118 -9.12 -0.43 -13.31
C LEU A 118 -8.89 -0.80 -14.77
N VAL A 119 -8.08 -0.01 -15.47
CA VAL A 119 -7.80 -0.19 -16.91
C VAL A 119 -6.35 -0.57 -17.22
N ARG A 120 -5.57 -0.98 -16.19
CA ARG A 120 -4.14 -1.28 -16.36
C ARG A 120 -3.86 -2.47 -17.27
N ASP A 121 -4.62 -3.54 -17.11
CA ASP A 121 -4.35 -4.81 -17.79
C ASP A 121 -5.26 -5.06 -19.02
N PRO A 122 -6.54 -4.63 -19.02
CA PRO A 122 -7.42 -4.88 -20.17
C PRO A 122 -7.06 -4.02 -21.38
N ILE A 123 -7.21 -4.63 -22.57
CA ILE A 123 -7.27 -3.88 -23.83
C ILE A 123 -8.70 -3.35 -23.95
N LEU A 124 -8.84 -2.04 -24.02
CA LEU A 124 -10.13 -1.39 -24.09
C LEU A 124 -10.55 -1.21 -25.56
N ASP A 125 -11.83 -1.43 -25.82
CA ASP A 125 -12.44 -1.04 -27.10
C ASP A 125 -12.54 0.49 -27.16
N GLU A 126 -12.30 1.05 -28.35
CA GLU A 126 -12.36 2.51 -28.57
C GLU A 126 -13.74 3.09 -28.24
N GLU A 127 -14.79 2.29 -28.46
CA GLU A 127 -16.18 2.67 -28.16
C GLU A 127 -16.47 2.83 -26.67
N ALA A 128 -15.62 2.23 -25.80
CA ALA A 128 -15.71 2.41 -24.35
C ALA A 128 -15.18 3.77 -23.87
N LEU A 129 -14.53 4.54 -24.76
CA LEU A 129 -13.94 5.83 -24.42
C LEU A 129 -14.83 7.01 -24.85
N PRO A 130 -14.82 8.12 -24.13
CA PRO A 130 -14.08 8.37 -22.89
C PRO A 130 -14.74 7.71 -21.67
N MET A 131 -13.94 7.13 -20.79
CA MET A 131 -14.41 6.73 -19.45
C MET A 131 -14.16 7.87 -18.47
N ARG A 132 -15.21 8.31 -17.77
CA ARG A 132 -15.13 9.34 -16.74
C ARG A 132 -15.46 8.72 -15.40
N LEU A 133 -14.48 8.65 -14.50
CA LEU A 133 -14.59 8.02 -13.19
C LEU A 133 -14.39 9.05 -12.08
N THR A 134 -15.19 8.96 -11.04
CA THR A 134 -15.03 9.78 -9.85
C THR A 134 -15.18 8.94 -8.59
N ALA A 135 -14.48 9.33 -7.54
CA ALA A 135 -14.62 8.71 -6.23
C ALA A 135 -14.43 9.75 -5.13
N ARG A 136 -15.22 9.66 -4.07
CA ARG A 136 -14.94 10.34 -2.80
C ARG A 136 -14.37 9.32 -1.83
N THR A 137 -13.13 9.51 -1.43
CA THR A 137 -12.45 8.58 -0.50
C THR A 137 -11.71 9.33 0.59
N PRO A 138 -11.54 8.72 1.79
CA PRO A 138 -10.42 9.03 2.65
C PRO A 138 -9.11 8.80 1.89
N CYS A 139 -8.17 9.73 2.06
CA CYS A 139 -6.83 9.67 1.49
C CYS A 139 -5.81 9.81 2.63
N PHE A 140 -4.67 9.15 2.50
CA PHE A 140 -3.70 9.01 3.60
C PHE A 140 -2.31 9.40 3.12
N ARG A 141 -1.66 10.31 3.85
CA ARG A 141 -0.29 10.76 3.55
C ARG A 141 0.52 10.90 4.83
N ALA A 142 1.73 10.38 4.87
CA ALA A 142 2.60 10.48 6.04
C ALA A 142 3.20 11.89 6.20
N GLU A 143 3.18 12.73 5.14
CA GLU A 143 3.67 14.11 5.14
C GLU A 143 5.13 14.24 5.65
N ALA A 144 5.96 13.23 5.37
CA ALA A 144 7.29 13.06 5.93
C ALA A 144 8.28 14.20 5.57
N GLY A 145 8.07 14.87 4.44
CA GLY A 145 8.93 15.97 3.96
C GLY A 145 8.46 17.37 4.33
N ALA A 146 7.34 17.52 5.02
CA ALA A 146 6.64 18.79 5.18
C ALA A 146 6.98 19.58 6.47
N ALA A 147 7.80 19.03 7.35
CA ALA A 147 8.17 19.67 8.60
C ALA A 147 8.86 21.01 8.35
N GLY A 148 8.14 22.10 8.54
CA GLY A 148 8.68 23.45 8.62
C GLY A 148 8.55 24.35 7.39
N LYS A 149 8.04 23.87 6.24
CA LYS A 149 7.97 24.71 5.03
C LYS A 149 6.64 25.45 4.79
N ASP A 150 5.51 24.93 5.26
CA ASP A 150 4.19 25.57 5.07
C ASP A 150 3.34 25.46 6.32
N THR A 151 3.62 26.30 7.30
CA THR A 151 2.81 26.39 8.54
C THR A 151 1.68 27.43 8.45
N ARG A 152 1.50 28.07 7.30
CA ARG A 152 0.45 29.07 7.06
C ARG A 152 -0.58 28.53 6.11
N GLY A 153 -1.86 28.64 6.47
CA GLY A 153 -2.99 28.21 5.67
C GLY A 153 -3.61 26.90 6.18
N MET A 154 -4.12 26.08 5.28
CA MET A 154 -4.77 24.81 5.61
C MET A 154 -3.74 23.83 6.18
N ILE A 155 -4.01 23.33 7.38
CA ILE A 155 -3.14 22.37 8.06
C ILE A 155 -3.09 21.07 7.24
N ARG A 156 -1.89 20.54 7.01
CA ARG A 156 -1.69 19.22 6.42
C ARG A 156 -2.20 18.14 7.37
N GLN A 157 -2.89 17.17 6.83
CA GLN A 157 -3.51 16.08 7.59
C GLN A 157 -3.00 14.74 7.09
N HIS A 158 -2.81 13.79 8.00
CA HIS A 158 -2.46 12.41 7.67
C HIS A 158 -3.62 11.67 7.01
N GLN A 159 -4.84 12.10 7.31
CA GLN A 159 -6.08 11.61 6.69
C GLN A 159 -6.99 12.78 6.34
N PHE A 160 -7.52 12.78 5.13
CA PHE A 160 -8.47 13.79 4.63
C PHE A 160 -9.37 13.18 3.56
N ASP A 161 -10.55 13.73 3.36
CA ASP A 161 -11.43 13.33 2.27
C ASP A 161 -11.08 14.08 0.98
N LYS A 162 -11.08 13.34 -0.14
CA LYS A 162 -10.87 13.91 -1.48
C LYS A 162 -11.88 13.35 -2.47
N VAL A 163 -12.39 14.21 -3.33
CA VAL A 163 -13.09 13.81 -4.55
C VAL A 163 -12.08 13.80 -5.69
N GLU A 164 -11.90 12.65 -6.31
CA GLU A 164 -10.99 12.44 -7.43
C GLU A 164 -11.75 12.41 -8.74
N LEU A 165 -11.15 12.97 -9.80
CA LEU A 165 -11.65 12.88 -11.16
C LEU A 165 -10.59 12.21 -12.04
N VAL A 166 -10.97 11.14 -12.73
CA VAL A 166 -10.12 10.44 -13.68
C VAL A 166 -10.85 10.33 -15.01
N GLN A 167 -10.13 10.67 -16.10
CA GLN A 167 -10.62 10.43 -17.45
C GLN A 167 -9.65 9.51 -18.18
N ILE A 168 -10.20 8.45 -18.79
CA ILE A 168 -9.47 7.59 -19.72
C ILE A 168 -9.98 7.94 -21.12
N VAL A 169 -9.10 8.50 -21.94
CA VAL A 169 -9.44 9.03 -23.26
C VAL A 169 -8.52 8.43 -24.33
N HIS A 170 -8.93 8.48 -25.58
CA HIS A 170 -8.03 8.14 -26.68
C HIS A 170 -6.81 9.09 -26.68
N PRO A 171 -5.57 8.61 -26.92
CA PRO A 171 -4.36 9.42 -26.83
C PRO A 171 -4.40 10.73 -27.62
N SER A 172 -5.04 10.73 -28.81
CA SER A 172 -5.17 11.95 -29.63
C SER A 172 -6.04 13.05 -29.00
N ARG A 173 -6.84 12.71 -27.98
CA ARG A 173 -7.74 13.63 -27.27
C ARG A 173 -7.26 13.97 -25.86
N SER A 174 -6.01 13.63 -25.50
CA SER A 174 -5.50 13.80 -24.14
C SER A 174 -5.49 15.26 -23.68
N TYR A 175 -5.11 16.19 -24.54
CA TYR A 175 -5.12 17.63 -24.21
C TYR A 175 -6.54 18.19 -24.06
N GLU A 176 -7.46 17.79 -24.93
CA GLU A 176 -8.88 18.16 -24.80
C GLU A 176 -9.48 17.64 -23.50
N GLY A 177 -9.21 16.38 -23.15
CA GLY A 177 -9.63 15.78 -21.88
C GLY A 177 -9.04 16.49 -20.66
N LEU A 178 -7.78 16.95 -20.72
CA LEU A 178 -7.15 17.72 -19.66
C LEU A 178 -7.85 19.08 -19.43
N GLU A 179 -8.14 19.81 -20.50
CA GLU A 179 -8.85 21.11 -20.42
C GLU A 179 -10.26 20.91 -19.86
N GLU A 180 -10.99 19.89 -20.32
CA GLU A 180 -12.32 19.57 -19.82
C GLU A 180 -12.28 19.22 -18.32
N LEU A 181 -11.33 18.36 -17.90
CA LEU A 181 -11.16 17.96 -16.48
C LEU A 181 -10.82 19.17 -15.61
N THR A 182 -9.97 20.05 -16.09
CA THR A 182 -9.61 21.30 -15.41
C THR A 182 -10.84 22.20 -15.23
N ALA A 183 -11.64 22.38 -16.28
CA ALA A 183 -12.86 23.18 -16.21
C ALA A 183 -13.89 22.58 -15.23
N HIS A 184 -14.01 21.27 -15.16
CA HIS A 184 -14.86 20.58 -14.20
C HIS A 184 -14.43 20.85 -12.75
N ALA A 185 -13.11 20.80 -12.49
CA ALA A 185 -12.56 21.10 -11.17
C ALA A 185 -12.75 22.57 -10.77
N GLU A 186 -12.50 23.51 -11.70
CA GLU A 186 -12.69 24.96 -11.47
C GLU A 186 -14.15 25.34 -11.20
N THR A 187 -15.10 24.60 -11.75
CA THR A 187 -16.54 24.84 -11.51
C THR A 187 -16.90 24.75 -10.04
N ILE A 188 -16.21 23.92 -9.27
CA ILE A 188 -16.39 23.82 -7.81
C ILE A 188 -15.99 25.12 -7.11
N LEU A 189 -14.93 25.78 -7.58
CA LEU A 189 -14.41 27.01 -6.97
C LEU A 189 -15.30 28.24 -7.29
N LYS A 190 -16.16 28.14 -8.29
CA LYS A 190 -17.07 29.20 -8.72
C LYS A 190 -18.45 29.13 -8.06
N ARG A 191 -18.75 28.07 -7.32
CA ARG A 191 -19.99 27.85 -6.55
C ARG A 191 -19.80 28.23 -5.08
#